data_412c9d74fcacb45d760e35688385051a
#
_entry.id   412c9d74fcacb45d760e35688385051a
#
_cell.length_a   1.000
_cell.length_b   1.000
_cell.length_c   1.000
_cell.angle_alpha   90.00
_cell.angle_beta   90.00
_cell.angle_gamma   90.00
#
_symmetry.space_group_name_H-M   'P 1'
#
loop_
_entity.id
_entity.type
_entity.pdbx_description
1 polymer ?
#
loop_
_entity_poly.entity_id
_entity_poly.type
_entity_poly.pdbx_seq_one_letter_code
_entity_poly.pdbx_strand_id
1 'polypeptide(L)'
;YGRKGFIRARNVRLMTVSVRPGKPNGAASSFFSGMIREPLAGVKAPCPVPPDTAVALSSPGRTIKGLIRAAEASDADWGPRTAINLPALTTTVGEMAAALERVAGKAASALIDWTPDPVIRRIVATWPANVNAARARELGLLPDDSFEAIIREYARENPQAVTLALRP
;
A
#
# COMPACT_ATOMS: atom_id res chain seq x y z
N TYR A 1 -19.39 -16.87 -16.42
CA TYR A 1 -19.64 -18.04 -15.56
C TYR A 1 -20.47 -17.68 -14.32
N GLY A 2 -20.11 -16.66 -13.54
CA GLY A 2 -20.86 -16.24 -12.34
C GLY A 2 -22.32 -15.88 -12.60
N ARG A 3 -22.63 -15.14 -13.71
CA ARG A 3 -24.01 -14.79 -14.07
C ARG A 3 -24.88 -16.01 -14.37
N LYS A 4 -24.28 -17.09 -14.86
CA LYS A 4 -24.97 -18.36 -15.16
C LYS A 4 -25.01 -19.32 -13.95
N GLY A 5 -24.49 -18.91 -12.80
CA GLY A 5 -24.48 -19.72 -11.59
C GLY A 5 -23.42 -20.83 -11.53
N PHE A 6 -22.53 -20.94 -12.53
CA PHE A 6 -21.50 -21.98 -12.55
C PHE A 6 -20.40 -21.77 -11.51
N ILE A 7 -20.12 -20.51 -11.16
CA ILE A 7 -19.14 -20.16 -10.12
C ILE A 7 -19.67 -18.99 -9.28
N ARG A 8 -19.26 -18.96 -8.03
CA ARG A 8 -19.46 -17.84 -7.11
C ARG A 8 -18.20 -16.98 -7.09
N ALA A 9 -18.13 -16.00 -7.99
CA ALA A 9 -16.98 -15.13 -8.13
C ALA A 9 -17.12 -13.83 -7.32
N ARG A 10 -16.04 -13.39 -6.74
CA ARG A 10 -15.88 -12.10 -6.06
C ARG A 10 -14.73 -11.35 -6.72
N ASN A 11 -15.02 -10.18 -7.27
CA ASN A 11 -14.01 -9.37 -7.94
C ASN A 11 -13.65 -8.17 -7.06
N VAL A 12 -12.39 -8.05 -6.67
CA VAL A 12 -11.87 -6.92 -5.91
C VAL A 12 -10.80 -6.18 -6.70
N ARG A 13 -10.78 -4.86 -6.58
CA ARG A 13 -9.69 -4.02 -7.07
C ARG A 13 -8.82 -3.65 -5.90
N LEU A 14 -7.54 -4.01 -6.01
CA LEU A 14 -6.52 -3.69 -5.03
C LEU A 14 -5.89 -2.34 -5.37
N MET A 15 -5.56 -1.57 -4.35
CA MET A 15 -4.75 -0.38 -4.47
C MET A 15 -3.26 -0.75 -4.41
N THR A 16 -2.37 0.23 -4.44
CA THR A 16 -0.95 -0.02 -4.24
C THR A 16 -0.72 -0.69 -2.89
N VAL A 17 -0.12 -1.88 -2.88
CA VAL A 17 0.18 -2.60 -1.63
C VAL A 17 1.58 -2.23 -1.17
N SER A 18 1.71 -1.63 0.02
CA SER A 18 2.95 -1.18 0.65
C SER A 18 2.82 -1.24 2.19
N VAL A 19 3.84 -1.66 2.93
CA VAL A 19 5.22 -2.00 2.54
C VAL A 19 5.28 -3.51 2.31
N ARG A 20 5.67 -3.94 1.12
CA ARG A 20 5.82 -5.37 0.82
C ARG A 20 7.23 -5.83 1.16
N PRO A 21 7.39 -7.02 1.78
CA PRO A 21 8.69 -7.64 1.95
C PRO A 21 9.31 -8.07 0.62
N GLY A 22 10.57 -8.44 0.62
CA GLY A 22 11.31 -8.92 -0.54
C GLY A 22 12.29 -7.91 -1.10
N LYS A 23 12.77 -8.15 -2.32
CA LYS A 23 13.77 -7.32 -3.01
C LYS A 23 13.11 -6.35 -3.98
N PRO A 24 13.78 -5.24 -4.33
CA PRO A 24 13.36 -4.39 -5.45
C PRO A 24 13.13 -5.20 -6.72
N ASN A 25 12.15 -4.80 -7.53
CA ASN A 25 11.87 -5.42 -8.82
C ASN A 25 11.55 -4.34 -9.86
N GLY A 26 11.42 -4.71 -11.13
CA GLY A 26 11.19 -3.79 -12.26
C GLY A 26 9.78 -3.19 -12.36
N ALA A 27 8.88 -3.45 -11.42
CA ALA A 27 7.55 -2.84 -11.45
C ALA A 27 7.61 -1.36 -11.09
N ALA A 28 6.89 -0.50 -11.82
CA ALA A 28 6.83 0.94 -11.55
C ALA A 28 6.37 1.28 -10.12
N SER A 29 5.59 0.40 -9.48
CA SER A 29 5.14 0.55 -8.08
C SER A 29 6.15 0.06 -7.03
N SER A 30 7.27 -0.53 -7.44
CA SER A 30 8.22 -1.15 -6.51
C SER A 30 8.81 -0.15 -5.51
N PHE A 31 9.02 1.08 -5.95
CA PHE A 31 9.62 2.13 -5.12
C PHE A 31 8.77 2.51 -3.90
N PHE A 32 7.43 2.40 -3.95
CA PHE A 32 6.57 2.70 -2.78
C PHE A 32 6.88 1.82 -1.56
N SER A 33 7.25 0.56 -1.80
CA SER A 33 7.76 -0.29 -0.71
C SER A 33 9.25 -0.05 -0.46
N GLY A 34 10.03 0.14 -1.52
CA GLY A 34 11.48 0.34 -1.47
C GLY A 34 11.88 1.54 -0.62
N MET A 35 11.24 2.69 -0.82
CA MET A 35 11.55 3.92 -0.09
C MET A 35 11.34 3.84 1.45
N ILE A 36 10.73 2.75 1.92
CA ILE A 36 10.57 2.47 3.35
C ILE A 36 11.44 1.29 3.77
N ARG A 37 11.35 0.20 3.05
CA ARG A 37 12.01 -1.07 3.38
C ARG A 37 13.53 -0.95 3.38
N GLU A 38 14.12 -0.38 2.32
CA GLU A 38 15.56 -0.23 2.20
C GLU A 38 16.13 0.72 3.27
N PRO A 39 15.56 1.92 3.52
CA PRO A 39 16.00 2.76 4.63
C PRO A 39 15.91 2.09 6.00
N LEU A 40 14.86 1.32 6.28
CA LEU A 40 14.77 0.55 7.52
C LEU A 40 15.88 -0.50 7.66
N ALA A 41 16.39 -1.01 6.55
CA ALA A 41 17.56 -1.89 6.48
C ALA A 41 18.89 -1.13 6.42
N GLY A 42 18.89 0.20 6.56
CA GLY A 42 20.11 1.03 6.47
C GLY A 42 20.64 1.24 5.04
N VAL A 43 19.82 1.00 4.02
CA VAL A 43 20.21 1.07 2.60
C VAL A 43 19.51 2.25 1.91
N LYS A 44 20.20 2.91 0.98
CA LYS A 44 19.60 3.95 0.14
C LYS A 44 18.52 3.38 -0.77
N ALA A 45 17.46 4.16 -0.96
CA ALA A 45 16.32 3.81 -1.82
C ALA A 45 16.01 4.93 -2.81
N PRO A 46 16.00 4.68 -4.13
CA PRO A 46 15.59 5.68 -5.10
C PRO A 46 14.09 5.94 -5.00
N CYS A 47 13.72 7.22 -5.04
CA CYS A 47 12.34 7.67 -5.18
C CYS A 47 12.19 8.43 -6.50
N PRO A 48 11.53 7.84 -7.52
CA PRO A 48 11.53 8.37 -8.89
C PRO A 48 10.46 9.43 -9.15
N VAL A 49 9.70 9.81 -8.13
CA VAL A 49 8.58 10.76 -8.25
C VAL A 49 8.71 11.90 -7.24
N PRO A 50 8.13 13.08 -7.51
CA PRO A 50 8.19 14.19 -6.56
C PRO A 50 7.37 13.93 -5.28
N PRO A 51 7.68 14.63 -4.16
CA PRO A 51 7.02 14.43 -2.87
C PRO A 51 5.51 14.67 -2.86
N ASP A 52 5.01 15.53 -3.72
CA ASP A 52 3.58 15.86 -3.85
C ASP A 52 2.76 14.81 -4.62
N THR A 53 3.42 13.75 -5.11
CA THR A 53 2.73 12.65 -5.80
C THR A 53 1.76 11.95 -4.87
N ALA A 54 0.47 12.06 -5.18
CA ALA A 54 -0.58 11.41 -4.42
C ALA A 54 -0.70 9.92 -4.75
N VAL A 55 -1.02 9.11 -3.76
CA VAL A 55 -1.19 7.65 -3.89
C VAL A 55 -2.30 7.13 -2.97
N ALA A 56 -3.05 6.16 -3.46
CA ALA A 56 -3.93 5.32 -2.65
C ALA A 56 -3.24 3.97 -2.39
N LEU A 57 -3.02 3.63 -1.13
CA LEU A 57 -2.31 2.41 -0.76
C LEU A 57 -2.95 1.68 0.42
N SER A 58 -2.55 0.45 0.61
CA SER A 58 -3.03 -0.43 1.67
C SER A 58 -1.87 -1.32 2.14
N SER A 59 -1.82 -1.64 3.44
CA SER A 59 -0.87 -2.62 3.95
C SER A 59 -1.16 -4.03 3.40
N PRO A 60 -0.16 -4.93 3.37
CA PRO A 60 -0.38 -6.34 3.08
C PRO A 60 -1.45 -6.96 3.97
N GLY A 61 -1.44 -6.67 5.27
CA GLY A 61 -2.41 -7.19 6.23
C GLY A 61 -3.84 -6.77 5.92
N ARG A 62 -4.09 -5.49 5.65
CA ARG A 62 -5.41 -4.99 5.24
C ARG A 62 -5.86 -5.58 3.91
N THR A 63 -4.94 -5.71 2.94
CA THR A 63 -5.23 -6.30 1.64
C THR A 63 -5.66 -7.76 1.76
N ILE A 64 -4.93 -8.57 2.54
CA ILE A 64 -5.25 -9.99 2.77
C ILE A 64 -6.61 -10.13 3.48
N LYS A 65 -6.84 -9.36 4.55
CA LYS A 65 -8.14 -9.33 5.23
C LYS A 65 -9.28 -9.00 4.28
N GLY A 66 -9.07 -8.04 3.38
CA GLY A 66 -10.04 -7.67 2.35
C GLY A 66 -10.36 -8.80 1.39
N LEU A 67 -9.34 -9.55 0.95
CA LEU A 67 -9.52 -10.72 0.07
C LEU A 67 -10.28 -11.86 0.77
N ILE A 68 -9.93 -12.16 2.02
CA ILE A 68 -10.61 -13.19 2.82
C ILE A 68 -12.08 -12.80 3.02
N ARG A 69 -12.35 -11.58 3.48
CA ARG A 69 -13.71 -11.11 3.71
C ARG A 69 -14.55 -11.10 2.43
N ALA A 70 -13.93 -10.75 1.29
CA ALA A 70 -14.61 -10.83 -0.01
C ALA A 70 -14.98 -12.28 -0.38
N ALA A 71 -14.10 -13.23 -0.13
CA ALA A 71 -14.35 -14.65 -0.39
C ALA A 71 -15.47 -15.22 0.50
N GLU A 72 -15.53 -14.80 1.75
CA GLU A 72 -16.50 -15.24 2.76
C GLU A 72 -17.87 -14.56 2.65
N ALA A 73 -17.95 -13.40 1.99
CA ALA A 73 -19.20 -12.64 1.87
C ALA A 73 -20.31 -13.46 1.22
N SER A 74 -21.49 -13.46 1.83
CA SER A 74 -22.68 -14.05 1.23
C SER A 74 -23.05 -13.33 -0.08
N ASP A 75 -23.92 -13.93 -0.90
CA ASP A 75 -24.39 -13.26 -2.11
C ASP A 75 -25.25 -12.03 -1.77
N ALA A 76 -25.97 -12.08 -0.65
CA ALA A 76 -26.75 -10.95 -0.15
C ALA A 76 -25.86 -9.78 0.28
N ASP A 77 -24.81 -10.05 1.08
CA ASP A 77 -23.86 -9.02 1.51
C ASP A 77 -23.04 -8.45 0.35
N TRP A 78 -22.68 -9.30 -0.62
CA TRP A 78 -21.95 -8.84 -1.79
C TRP A 78 -22.79 -7.94 -2.69
N GLY A 79 -24.08 -8.21 -2.81
CA GLY A 79 -25.00 -7.47 -3.67
C GLY A 79 -24.68 -7.62 -5.17
N PRO A 80 -24.63 -6.52 -5.94
CA PRO A 80 -24.36 -6.60 -7.39
C PRO A 80 -23.04 -7.32 -7.71
N ARG A 81 -23.05 -8.16 -8.76
CA ARG A 81 -21.88 -8.96 -9.21
C ARG A 81 -20.80 -8.12 -9.92
N THR A 82 -20.63 -6.88 -9.51
CA THR A 82 -19.58 -5.98 -10.00
C THR A 82 -18.39 -5.99 -9.04
N ALA A 83 -17.22 -5.56 -9.52
CA ALA A 83 -16.04 -5.43 -8.68
C ALA A 83 -16.25 -4.36 -7.59
N ILE A 84 -15.68 -4.61 -6.42
CA ILE A 84 -15.56 -3.60 -5.36
C ILE A 84 -14.10 -3.13 -5.27
N ASN A 85 -13.91 -1.87 -4.88
CA ASN A 85 -12.60 -1.36 -4.53
C ASN A 85 -12.35 -1.65 -3.04
N LEU A 86 -11.18 -2.20 -2.68
CA LEU A 86 -10.79 -2.27 -1.28
C LEU A 86 -10.50 -0.85 -0.75
N PRO A 87 -10.77 -0.58 0.54
CA PRO A 87 -10.43 0.69 1.14
C PRO A 87 -8.92 0.93 1.09
N ALA A 88 -8.55 2.20 0.95
CA ALA A 88 -7.15 2.61 0.89
C ALA A 88 -6.92 3.86 1.73
N LEU A 89 -5.72 3.97 2.27
CA LEU A 89 -5.17 5.21 2.81
C LEU A 89 -4.73 6.09 1.63
N THR A 90 -5.28 7.30 1.53
CA THR A 90 -4.80 8.31 0.59
C THR A 90 -3.73 9.15 1.27
N THR A 91 -2.56 9.27 0.65
CA THR A 91 -1.42 10.04 1.16
C THR A 91 -0.58 10.59 0.01
N THR A 92 0.51 11.26 0.31
CA THR A 92 1.53 11.63 -0.68
C THR A 92 2.85 10.92 -0.40
N VAL A 93 3.71 10.86 -1.43
CA VAL A 93 5.05 10.25 -1.27
C VAL A 93 5.89 11.03 -0.25
N GLY A 94 5.71 12.36 -0.17
CA GLY A 94 6.33 13.19 0.85
C GLY A 94 5.86 12.85 2.27
N GLU A 95 4.56 12.62 2.47
CA GLU A 95 4.03 12.18 3.76
C GLU A 95 4.49 10.77 4.14
N MET A 96 4.70 9.89 3.16
CA MET A 96 5.31 8.58 3.40
C MET A 96 6.75 8.73 3.94
N ALA A 97 7.54 9.63 3.35
CA ALA A 97 8.90 9.93 3.83
C ALA A 97 8.89 10.58 5.22
N ALA A 98 7.95 11.50 5.49
CA ALA A 98 7.77 12.12 6.81
C ALA A 98 7.36 11.08 7.86
N ALA A 99 6.48 10.14 7.52
CA ALA A 99 6.10 9.05 8.40
C ALA A 99 7.31 8.14 8.74
N LEU A 100 8.16 7.84 7.75
CA LEU A 100 9.41 7.12 8.01
C LEU A 100 10.31 7.87 8.99
N GLU A 101 10.42 9.20 8.84
CA GLU A 101 11.20 10.03 9.77
C GLU A 101 10.63 9.99 11.20
N ARG A 102 9.32 10.05 11.35
CA ARG A 102 8.67 9.95 12.66
C ARG A 102 8.93 8.59 13.32
N VAL A 103 8.87 7.51 12.55
CA VAL A 103 9.02 6.14 13.07
C VAL A 103 10.47 5.72 13.28
N ALA A 104 11.38 6.06 12.35
CA ALA A 104 12.76 5.55 12.36
C ALA A 104 13.83 6.67 12.41
N GLY A 105 13.41 7.92 12.49
CA GLY A 105 14.31 9.08 12.64
C GLY A 105 14.86 9.62 11.32
N LYS A 106 15.44 10.82 11.42
CA LYS A 106 15.98 11.58 10.28
C LYS A 106 17.07 10.82 9.50
N ALA A 107 17.85 9.96 10.18
CA ALA A 107 18.85 9.15 9.53
C ALA A 107 18.23 8.16 8.52
N ALA A 108 17.05 7.62 8.81
CA ALA A 108 16.33 6.72 7.90
C ALA A 108 15.75 7.51 6.71
N SER A 109 15.07 8.62 6.95
CA SER A 109 14.48 9.41 5.86
C SER A 109 15.53 10.01 4.92
N ALA A 110 16.74 10.30 5.42
CA ALA A 110 17.88 10.77 4.62
C ALA A 110 18.43 9.71 3.64
N LEU A 111 18.04 8.46 3.79
CA LEU A 111 18.41 7.38 2.84
C LEU A 111 17.48 7.34 1.62
N ILE A 112 16.40 8.12 1.61
CA ILE A 112 15.57 8.26 0.41
C ILE A 112 16.30 9.17 -0.58
N ASP A 113 16.63 8.59 -1.74
CA ASP A 113 17.30 9.30 -2.84
C ASP A 113 16.25 9.77 -3.85
N TRP A 114 15.97 11.06 -3.85
CA TRP A 114 15.01 11.70 -4.74
C TRP A 114 15.58 11.86 -6.15
N THR A 115 15.54 10.77 -6.92
CA THR A 115 16.08 10.71 -8.28
C THR A 115 14.92 10.63 -9.28
N PRO A 116 14.47 11.76 -9.85
CA PRO A 116 13.31 11.80 -10.74
C PRO A 116 13.47 10.92 -11.98
N ASP A 117 12.46 10.10 -12.26
CA ASP A 117 12.33 9.33 -13.51
C ASP A 117 11.06 9.77 -14.25
N PRO A 118 11.18 10.42 -15.42
CA PRO A 118 10.03 10.91 -16.18
C PRO A 118 9.09 9.80 -16.65
N VAL A 119 9.59 8.59 -16.89
CA VAL A 119 8.79 7.45 -17.32
C VAL A 119 7.94 6.96 -16.16
N ILE A 120 8.54 6.72 -14.99
CA ILE A 120 7.83 6.29 -13.79
C ILE A 120 6.82 7.35 -13.35
N ARG A 121 7.22 8.63 -13.34
CA ARG A 121 6.32 9.74 -13.01
C ARG A 121 5.07 9.75 -13.89
N ARG A 122 5.22 9.60 -15.21
CA ARG A 122 4.10 9.57 -16.15
C ARG A 122 3.18 8.38 -15.90
N ILE A 123 3.72 7.21 -15.60
CA ILE A 123 2.94 6.01 -15.28
C ILE A 123 2.15 6.23 -13.99
N VAL A 124 2.81 6.66 -12.93
CA VAL A 124 2.20 6.84 -11.60
C VAL A 124 1.13 7.94 -11.61
N ALA A 125 1.32 9.01 -12.38
CA ALA A 125 0.36 10.10 -12.51
C ALA A 125 -1.01 9.66 -13.07
N THR A 126 -1.10 8.49 -13.70
CA THR A 126 -2.37 7.93 -14.20
C THR A 126 -3.12 7.10 -13.16
N TRP A 127 -2.51 6.83 -12.00
CA TRP A 127 -3.12 5.99 -10.98
C TRP A 127 -4.08 6.78 -10.09
N PRO A 128 -5.21 6.17 -9.69
CA PRO A 128 -6.16 6.85 -8.81
C PRO A 128 -5.56 7.04 -7.41
N ALA A 129 -5.55 8.28 -6.94
CA ALA A 129 -5.18 8.62 -5.56
C ALA A 129 -6.38 8.58 -4.60
N ASN A 130 -7.60 8.68 -5.13
CA ASN A 130 -8.83 8.59 -4.37
C ASN A 130 -9.69 7.42 -4.87
N VAL A 131 -10.25 6.67 -3.94
CA VAL A 131 -10.98 5.45 -4.25
C VAL A 131 -12.33 5.45 -3.52
N ASN A 132 -13.41 5.31 -4.28
CA ASN A 132 -14.71 5.04 -3.68
C ASN A 132 -14.78 3.57 -3.26
N ALA A 133 -14.77 3.33 -1.96
CA ALA A 133 -14.85 2.02 -1.34
C ALA A 133 -16.13 1.83 -0.49
N ALA A 134 -17.21 2.53 -0.80
CA ALA A 134 -18.46 2.48 0.00
C ALA A 134 -18.95 1.04 0.22
N ARG A 135 -19.05 0.25 -0.85
CA ARG A 135 -19.48 -1.16 -0.75
C ARG A 135 -18.54 -2.05 0.07
N ALA A 136 -17.24 -1.78 0.05
CA ALA A 136 -16.30 -2.51 0.89
C ALA A 136 -16.47 -2.14 2.38
N ARG A 137 -16.80 -0.88 2.67
CA ARG A 137 -17.12 -0.44 4.03
C ARG A 137 -18.39 -1.09 4.58
N GLU A 138 -19.41 -1.30 3.74
CA GLU A 138 -20.61 -2.06 4.10
C GLU A 138 -20.28 -3.51 4.48
N LEU A 139 -19.20 -4.09 3.92
CA LEU A 139 -18.66 -5.39 4.31
C LEU A 139 -17.79 -5.33 5.58
N GLY A 140 -17.69 -4.18 6.25
CA GLY A 140 -16.87 -3.97 7.45
C GLY A 140 -15.38 -3.76 7.18
N LEU A 141 -15.00 -3.50 5.92
CA LEU A 141 -13.60 -3.25 5.56
C LEU A 141 -13.23 -1.78 5.77
N LEU A 142 -12.08 -1.55 6.36
CA LEU A 142 -11.54 -0.22 6.66
C LEU A 142 -10.14 -0.07 6.06
N PRO A 143 -9.71 1.17 5.70
CA PRO A 143 -8.33 1.44 5.32
C PRO A 143 -7.40 1.27 6.53
N ASP A 144 -6.11 1.37 6.27
CA ASP A 144 -5.11 1.57 7.33
C ASP A 144 -5.32 2.92 8.03
N ASP A 145 -5.02 2.97 9.32
CA ASP A 145 -5.27 4.16 10.14
C ASP A 145 -4.28 5.30 9.84
N SER A 146 -3.02 4.93 9.52
CA SER A 146 -1.95 5.86 9.15
C SER A 146 -0.83 5.13 8.41
N PHE A 147 0.06 5.89 7.75
CA PHE A 147 1.22 5.28 7.10
C PHE A 147 2.27 4.83 8.14
N GLU A 148 2.35 5.49 9.29
CA GLU A 148 3.17 5.05 10.43
C GLU A 148 2.75 3.65 10.92
N ALA A 149 1.45 3.39 11.01
CA ALA A 149 0.94 2.08 11.38
C ALA A 149 1.39 1.00 10.39
N ILE A 150 1.39 1.30 9.09
CA ILE A 150 1.88 0.41 8.03
C ILE A 150 3.39 0.14 8.19
N ILE A 151 4.20 1.16 8.47
CA ILE A 151 5.64 0.99 8.71
C ILE A 151 5.89 0.11 9.94
N ARG A 152 5.18 0.34 11.03
CA ARG A 152 5.30 -0.44 12.27
C ARG A 152 4.82 -1.89 12.07
N GLU A 153 3.76 -2.11 11.29
CA GLU A 153 3.29 -3.46 10.90
C GLU A 153 4.39 -4.20 10.13
N TYR A 154 4.98 -3.57 9.10
CA TYR A 154 6.07 -4.15 8.34
C TYR A 154 7.26 -4.53 9.23
N ALA A 155 7.69 -3.64 10.13
CA ALA A 155 8.84 -3.88 11.00
C ALA A 155 8.57 -5.02 12.00
N ARG A 156 7.36 -5.11 12.53
CA ARG A 156 6.94 -6.19 13.45
C ARG A 156 6.92 -7.56 12.75
N GLU A 157 6.47 -7.59 11.50
CA GLU A 157 6.36 -8.83 10.73
C GLU A 157 7.68 -9.26 10.07
N ASN A 158 8.63 -8.33 9.93
CA ASN A 158 9.92 -8.57 9.29
C ASN A 158 11.12 -8.07 10.14
N PRO A 159 11.23 -8.48 11.42
CA PRO A 159 12.24 -7.93 12.32
C PRO A 159 13.67 -8.15 11.83
N GLN A 160 13.90 -9.24 11.07
CA GLN A 160 15.21 -9.56 10.48
C GLN A 160 15.61 -8.61 9.33
N ALA A 161 14.67 -7.88 8.76
CA ALA A 161 14.90 -6.93 7.67
C ALA A 161 15.05 -5.49 8.16
N VAL A 162 14.92 -5.24 9.44
CA VAL A 162 15.00 -3.91 10.06
C VAL A 162 16.23 -3.82 10.93
N THR A 163 17.18 -2.98 10.53
CA THR A 163 18.44 -2.77 11.26
C THR A 163 18.44 -1.50 12.11
N LEU A 164 17.55 -0.55 11.79
CA LEU A 164 17.43 0.71 12.52
C LEU A 164 16.48 0.58 13.71
N ALA A 165 16.82 1.24 14.82
CA ALA A 165 15.93 1.33 15.96
C ALA A 165 14.71 2.19 15.62
N LEU A 166 13.52 1.69 15.96
CA LEU A 166 12.28 2.45 15.79
C LEU A 166 12.01 3.29 17.03
N ARG A 167 11.43 4.46 16.81
CA ARG A 167 10.94 5.33 17.88
C ARG A 167 9.60 4.80 18.43
N PRO A 168 9.33 5.02 19.72
CA PRO A 168 8.08 4.60 20.34
C PRO A 168 6.83 5.22 19.69
#